data_50eac04789ba128cbcbd59277c21f4c9
#
_entry.id   50eac04789ba128cbcbd59277c21f4c9
#
_cell.length_a   1.000
_cell.length_b   1.000
_cell.length_c   1.000
_cell.angle_alpha   90.00
_cell.angle_beta   90.00
_cell.angle_gamma   90.00
#
_symmetry.space_group_name_H-M   'P 1'
#
loop_
_entity.id
_entity.type
_entity.pdbx_description
1 polymer ?
#
loop_
_entity_poly.entity_id
_entity_poly.type
_entity_poly.pdbx_seq_one_letter_code
_entity_poly.pdbx_strand_id
1 'polypeptide(L)'
;MGSLDRLLKGVGPQAPVAGGGADVTDVDVAEEAQLWAVLHENPNDDGAFVQLADLVRQRAGEGHDESDQQRSADDAVWALAEELAHSGRAWYPLLELARLSVHDDREAALRRLATASDRDPSGRALAKGLQMLREERLPDEALGLGVGHWRPREHDLEAGRQLVEAAVEAGRKADARRHLDALSQHPDVGRVQLLRAELERRIAEELAKTGQIPVVDVRDSKDTEAEAGDVRDIRDTGALNILKVFRRPRS
;
A
#
# COMPACT_ATOMS: atom_id res chain seq x y z
N MET A 1 -15.86 -28.20 5.82
CA MET A 1 -14.74 -29.14 5.77
C MET A 1 -14.12 -29.03 4.40
N GLY A 2 -13.02 -28.28 4.36
CA GLY A 2 -12.49 -27.62 3.20
C GLY A 2 -11.71 -28.48 2.23
N SER A 3 -11.45 -27.89 1.08
CA SER A 3 -10.78 -28.44 -0.10
C SER A 3 -9.36 -28.95 0.20
N LEU A 4 -8.66 -28.39 1.18
CA LEU A 4 -7.33 -28.81 1.63
C LEU A 4 -7.32 -30.21 2.30
N ASP A 5 -8.38 -30.59 2.99
CA ASP A 5 -8.50 -31.94 3.57
C ASP A 5 -8.50 -33.03 2.49
N ARG A 6 -8.86 -32.66 1.26
CA ARG A 6 -8.84 -33.55 0.10
C ARG A 6 -7.47 -33.64 -0.57
N LEU A 7 -6.70 -32.55 -0.55
CA LEU A 7 -5.31 -32.51 -1.04
C LEU A 7 -4.36 -33.25 -0.08
N LEU A 8 -4.62 -33.16 1.23
CA LEU A 8 -3.80 -33.83 2.27
C LEU A 8 -4.19 -35.30 2.51
N LYS A 9 -5.44 -35.71 2.21
CA LYS A 9 -5.92 -37.10 2.38
C LYS A 9 -5.66 -38.04 1.20
N GLY A 10 -5.03 -37.55 0.14
CA GLY A 10 -4.66 -38.39 -1.03
C GLY A 10 -3.47 -39.33 -0.80
N VAL A 11 -2.84 -39.31 0.38
CA VAL A 11 -1.71 -40.19 0.72
C VAL A 11 -2.18 -41.24 1.72
N GLY A 12 -2.92 -42.24 1.23
CA GLY A 12 -3.09 -43.49 1.97
C GLY A 12 -1.82 -44.32 1.88
N PRO A 13 -1.57 -45.26 2.84
CA PRO A 13 -0.35 -46.05 2.83
C PRO A 13 -0.35 -47.02 1.62
N GLN A 14 0.24 -46.59 0.52
CA GLN A 14 0.61 -47.50 -0.55
C GLN A 14 2.08 -47.93 -0.38
N ALA A 15 2.30 -49.23 -0.55
CA ALA A 15 3.59 -49.89 -0.46
C ALA A 15 4.65 -49.23 -1.37
N PRO A 16 5.97 -49.31 -1.03
CA PRO A 16 7.02 -48.57 -1.68
C PRO A 16 7.19 -48.98 -3.14
N VAL A 17 6.80 -48.09 -4.07
CA VAL A 17 7.27 -48.12 -5.46
C VAL A 17 8.45 -47.17 -5.51
N ALA A 18 9.64 -47.72 -5.73
CA ALA A 18 10.86 -46.98 -5.94
C ALA A 18 10.75 -46.12 -7.20
N GLY A 19 10.63 -44.81 -7.01
CA GLY A 19 10.62 -43.81 -8.07
C GLY A 19 10.72 -42.42 -7.44
N GLY A 20 11.88 -41.78 -7.55
CA GLY A 20 12.36 -40.50 -7.03
C GLY A 20 11.34 -39.38 -6.82
N GLY A 21 10.61 -39.44 -5.72
CA GLY A 21 9.90 -38.31 -5.16
C GLY A 21 10.78 -37.74 -4.05
N ALA A 22 10.90 -36.43 -3.95
CA ALA A 22 11.58 -35.79 -2.84
C ALA A 22 10.96 -36.30 -1.54
N ASP A 23 11.81 -36.85 -0.68
CA ASP A 23 11.43 -37.41 0.61
C ASP A 23 11.03 -36.25 1.50
N VAL A 24 9.71 -36.01 1.68
CA VAL A 24 9.20 -35.03 2.67
C VAL A 24 9.74 -35.49 4.01
N THR A 25 10.70 -34.76 4.52
CA THR A 25 11.38 -35.15 5.76
C THR A 25 10.41 -34.95 6.94
N ASP A 26 10.56 -35.77 8.01
CA ASP A 26 9.80 -35.58 9.25
C ASP A 26 9.95 -34.17 9.81
N VAL A 27 11.03 -33.46 9.43
CA VAL A 27 11.31 -32.06 9.78
C VAL A 27 10.33 -31.11 9.08
N ASP A 28 10.10 -31.29 7.77
CA ASP A 28 9.17 -30.43 7.01
C ASP A 28 7.73 -30.55 7.51
N VAL A 29 7.32 -31.74 7.92
CA VAL A 29 5.98 -31.97 8.51
C VAL A 29 5.84 -31.29 9.87
N ALA A 30 6.89 -31.34 10.70
CA ALA A 30 6.90 -30.69 12.00
C ALA A 30 6.90 -29.16 11.88
N GLU A 31 7.65 -28.61 10.94
CA GLU A 31 7.71 -27.17 10.66
C GLU A 31 6.35 -26.66 10.16
N GLU A 32 5.75 -27.35 9.20
CA GLU A 32 4.41 -27.03 8.70
C GLU A 32 3.37 -27.00 9.83
N ALA A 33 3.39 -28.00 10.70
CA ALA A 33 2.46 -28.05 11.83
C ALA A 33 2.66 -26.89 12.81
N GLN A 34 3.91 -26.44 13.02
CA GLN A 34 4.20 -25.26 13.84
C GLN A 34 3.67 -23.97 13.20
N LEU A 35 3.89 -23.78 11.90
CA LEU A 35 3.39 -22.61 11.18
C LEU A 35 1.87 -22.54 11.20
N TRP A 36 1.19 -23.68 11.00
CA TRP A 36 -0.26 -23.76 11.16
C TRP A 36 -0.72 -23.38 12.57
N ALA A 37 -0.04 -23.83 13.62
CA ALA A 37 -0.37 -23.47 15.00
C ALA A 37 -0.26 -21.95 15.22
N VAL A 38 0.80 -21.31 14.71
CA VAL A 38 0.98 -19.85 14.77
C VAL A 38 -0.15 -19.13 14.04
N LEU A 39 -0.51 -19.56 12.83
CA LEU A 39 -1.56 -18.91 12.02
C LEU A 39 -2.97 -19.14 12.57
N HIS A 40 -3.23 -20.24 13.24
CA HIS A 40 -4.49 -20.44 13.95
C HIS A 40 -4.64 -19.49 15.15
N GLU A 41 -3.56 -19.19 15.84
CA GLU A 41 -3.54 -18.21 16.92
C GLU A 41 -3.59 -16.78 16.37
N ASN A 42 -2.73 -16.47 15.39
CA ASN A 42 -2.65 -15.16 14.73
C ASN A 42 -2.66 -15.31 13.19
N PRO A 43 -3.81 -15.26 12.53
CA PRO A 43 -3.91 -15.41 11.08
C PRO A 43 -3.26 -14.25 10.29
N ASN A 44 -2.79 -13.21 10.98
CA ASN A 44 -2.16 -12.04 10.39
C ASN A 44 -0.63 -12.01 10.63
N ASP A 45 -0.05 -13.13 11.06
CA ASP A 45 1.39 -13.29 11.13
C ASP A 45 1.94 -13.46 9.71
N ASP A 46 2.48 -12.37 9.17
CA ASP A 46 2.99 -12.33 7.79
C ASP A 46 4.22 -13.24 7.61
N GLY A 47 5.07 -13.36 8.62
CA GLY A 47 6.23 -14.24 8.59
C GLY A 47 5.84 -15.71 8.50
N ALA A 48 4.93 -16.16 9.38
CA ALA A 48 4.44 -17.53 9.36
C ALA A 48 3.65 -17.86 8.08
N PHE A 49 2.85 -16.88 7.57
CA PHE A 49 2.12 -17.08 6.33
C PHE A 49 3.07 -17.26 5.13
N VAL A 50 4.09 -16.40 4.99
CA VAL A 50 5.05 -16.47 3.88
C VAL A 50 5.78 -17.82 3.90
N GLN A 51 6.28 -18.24 5.07
CA GLN A 51 6.98 -19.52 5.21
C GLN A 51 6.07 -20.70 4.84
N LEU A 52 4.84 -20.72 5.33
CA LEU A 52 3.88 -21.78 4.98
C LEU A 52 3.50 -21.74 3.50
N ALA A 53 3.32 -20.54 2.93
CA ALA A 53 3.06 -20.36 1.50
C ALA A 53 4.21 -20.90 0.64
N ASP A 54 5.46 -20.72 1.06
CA ASP A 54 6.62 -21.25 0.34
C ASP A 54 6.68 -22.77 0.39
N LEU A 55 6.37 -23.38 1.54
CA LEU A 55 6.26 -24.84 1.66
C LEU A 55 5.18 -25.42 0.76
N VAL A 56 3.98 -24.81 0.74
CA VAL A 56 2.89 -25.33 -0.11
C VAL A 56 3.16 -25.09 -1.60
N ARG A 57 3.85 -23.98 -1.98
CA ARG A 57 4.30 -23.74 -3.37
C ARG A 57 5.28 -24.80 -3.84
N GLN A 58 6.30 -25.05 -3.03
CA GLN A 58 7.33 -26.05 -3.35
C GLN A 58 6.69 -27.41 -3.58
N ARG A 59 5.84 -27.85 -2.66
CA ARG A 59 5.17 -29.16 -2.75
C ARG A 59 4.21 -29.25 -3.93
N ALA A 60 3.45 -28.20 -4.22
CA ALA A 60 2.53 -28.16 -5.35
C ALA A 60 3.25 -28.12 -6.70
N GLY A 61 4.47 -27.59 -6.75
CA GLY A 61 5.29 -27.53 -7.96
C GLY A 61 6.00 -28.84 -8.31
N GLU A 62 6.12 -29.78 -7.36
CA GLU A 62 6.82 -31.06 -7.59
C GLU A 62 6.10 -31.91 -8.65
N GLY A 63 6.85 -32.31 -9.67
CA GLY A 63 6.36 -33.23 -10.72
C GLY A 63 5.56 -32.60 -11.85
N HIS A 64 5.52 -31.27 -11.94
CA HIS A 64 4.82 -30.54 -13.00
C HIS A 64 5.81 -29.89 -13.97
N ASP A 65 5.38 -29.63 -15.22
CA ASP A 65 6.10 -28.80 -16.18
C ASP A 65 6.08 -27.34 -15.69
N GLU A 66 7.09 -26.54 -16.12
CA GLU A 66 7.34 -25.19 -15.60
C GLU A 66 6.11 -24.26 -15.64
N SER A 67 5.26 -24.34 -16.68
CA SER A 67 4.03 -23.55 -16.81
C SER A 67 2.89 -24.04 -15.88
N ASP A 68 2.80 -25.34 -15.65
CA ASP A 68 1.81 -25.94 -14.76
C ASP A 68 2.25 -25.83 -13.30
N GLN A 69 3.55 -25.84 -13.04
CA GLN A 69 4.14 -25.64 -11.74
C GLN A 69 3.73 -24.32 -11.12
N GLN A 70 3.87 -23.19 -11.85
CA GLN A 70 3.49 -21.87 -11.34
C GLN A 70 1.99 -21.81 -11.01
N ARG A 71 1.16 -22.33 -11.89
CA ARG A 71 -0.30 -22.35 -11.68
C ARG A 71 -0.69 -23.18 -10.47
N SER A 72 -0.12 -24.39 -10.34
CA SER A 72 -0.35 -25.25 -9.19
C SER A 72 0.12 -24.63 -7.88
N ALA A 73 1.25 -23.92 -7.92
CA ALA A 73 1.78 -23.19 -6.77
C ALA A 73 0.85 -22.04 -6.35
N ASP A 74 0.33 -21.25 -7.29
CA ASP A 74 -0.59 -20.16 -7.02
C ASP A 74 -1.95 -20.68 -6.50
N ASP A 75 -2.46 -21.79 -7.06
CA ASP A 75 -3.67 -22.46 -6.57
C ASP A 75 -3.52 -22.97 -5.13
N ALA A 76 -2.35 -23.50 -4.78
CA ALA A 76 -2.07 -23.97 -3.43
C ALA A 76 -2.03 -22.81 -2.41
N VAL A 77 -1.40 -21.69 -2.76
CA VAL A 77 -1.39 -20.48 -1.91
C VAL A 77 -2.79 -19.88 -1.83
N TRP A 78 -3.54 -19.89 -2.93
CA TRP A 78 -4.94 -19.45 -2.91
C TRP A 78 -5.76 -20.24 -1.90
N ALA A 79 -5.69 -21.58 -1.93
CA ALA A 79 -6.42 -22.45 -1.02
C ALA A 79 -6.03 -22.21 0.45
N LEU A 80 -4.71 -22.03 0.73
CA LEU A 80 -4.21 -21.66 2.05
C LEU A 80 -4.80 -20.33 2.54
N ALA A 81 -4.75 -19.31 1.69
CA ALA A 81 -5.25 -17.99 2.02
C ALA A 81 -6.77 -17.98 2.22
N GLU A 82 -7.55 -18.71 1.42
CA GLU A 82 -8.99 -18.86 1.61
C GLU A 82 -9.33 -19.50 2.95
N GLU A 83 -8.63 -20.55 3.33
CA GLU A 83 -8.88 -21.23 4.62
C GLU A 83 -8.65 -20.29 5.80
N LEU A 84 -7.53 -19.57 5.80
CA LEU A 84 -7.22 -18.62 6.87
C LEU A 84 -8.14 -17.40 6.87
N ALA A 85 -8.60 -16.94 5.69
CA ALA A 85 -9.50 -15.80 5.53
C ALA A 85 -10.90 -16.02 6.13
N HIS A 86 -11.30 -17.25 6.41
CA HIS A 86 -12.57 -17.55 7.10
C HIS A 86 -12.63 -16.95 8.51
N SER A 87 -11.48 -16.72 9.16
CA SER A 87 -11.44 -15.99 10.42
C SER A 87 -11.85 -14.53 10.21
N GLY A 88 -12.86 -14.05 10.94
CA GLY A 88 -13.35 -12.68 10.86
C GLY A 88 -12.30 -11.60 11.21
N ARG A 89 -11.18 -11.97 11.84
CA ARG A 89 -10.05 -11.12 12.19
C ARG A 89 -8.88 -11.20 11.21
N ALA A 90 -8.93 -12.14 10.25
CA ALA A 90 -7.86 -12.34 9.28
C ALA A 90 -7.92 -11.26 8.21
N TRP A 91 -6.93 -10.40 8.16
CA TRP A 91 -6.76 -9.39 7.11
C TRP A 91 -5.59 -9.72 6.17
N TYR A 92 -4.51 -10.34 6.68
CA TYR A 92 -3.34 -10.65 5.86
C TYR A 92 -3.65 -11.68 4.74
N PRO A 93 -4.35 -12.80 5.01
CA PRO A 93 -4.76 -13.72 3.94
C PRO A 93 -5.61 -13.06 2.85
N LEU A 94 -6.44 -12.06 3.19
CA LEU A 94 -7.21 -11.30 2.19
C LEU A 94 -6.31 -10.45 1.28
N LEU A 95 -5.20 -9.91 1.78
CA LEU A 95 -4.21 -9.23 0.96
C LEU A 95 -3.59 -10.19 -0.06
N GLU A 96 -3.25 -11.41 0.37
CA GLU A 96 -2.66 -12.41 -0.53
C GLU A 96 -3.66 -12.86 -1.61
N LEU A 97 -4.92 -13.08 -1.25
CA LEU A 97 -5.98 -13.36 -2.24
C LEU A 97 -6.17 -12.20 -3.22
N ALA A 98 -6.08 -10.96 -2.75
CA ALA A 98 -6.16 -9.79 -3.61
C ALA A 98 -4.95 -9.74 -4.56
N ARG A 99 -3.74 -10.00 -4.08
CA ARG A 99 -2.51 -10.03 -4.87
C ARG A 99 -2.59 -11.07 -5.98
N LEU A 100 -3.07 -12.27 -5.68
CA LEU A 100 -3.20 -13.36 -6.66
C LEU A 100 -4.29 -13.10 -7.72
N SER A 101 -5.26 -12.20 -7.43
CA SER A 101 -6.40 -11.97 -8.34
C SER A 101 -6.42 -10.59 -8.99
N VAL A 102 -5.48 -9.69 -8.67
CA VAL A 102 -5.56 -8.28 -9.12
C VAL A 102 -5.55 -8.13 -10.64
N HIS A 103 -4.90 -9.03 -11.36
CA HIS A 103 -4.82 -9.01 -12.82
C HIS A 103 -6.02 -9.66 -13.49
N ASP A 104 -6.62 -10.69 -12.87
CA ASP A 104 -7.71 -11.48 -13.44
C ASP A 104 -9.08 -10.93 -13.05
N ASP A 105 -9.25 -10.54 -11.77
CA ASP A 105 -10.48 -9.97 -11.23
C ASP A 105 -10.15 -8.80 -10.27
N ARG A 106 -9.85 -7.64 -10.86
CA ARG A 106 -9.52 -6.42 -10.14
C ARG A 106 -10.60 -6.01 -9.16
N GLU A 107 -11.86 -6.15 -9.54
CA GLU A 107 -12.97 -5.76 -8.67
C GLU A 107 -13.05 -6.65 -7.42
N ALA A 108 -12.86 -7.96 -7.56
CA ALA A 108 -12.79 -8.85 -6.41
C ALA A 108 -11.56 -8.56 -5.55
N ALA A 109 -10.40 -8.26 -6.16
CA ALA A 109 -9.21 -7.85 -5.42
C ALA A 109 -9.46 -6.60 -4.57
N LEU A 110 -10.05 -5.55 -5.16
CA LEU A 110 -10.40 -4.33 -4.43
C LEU A 110 -11.40 -4.57 -3.28
N ARG A 111 -12.40 -5.44 -3.49
CA ARG A 111 -13.33 -5.83 -2.41
C ARG A 111 -12.60 -6.54 -1.26
N ARG A 112 -11.64 -7.41 -1.57
CA ARG A 112 -10.82 -8.09 -0.55
C ARG A 112 -9.96 -7.11 0.23
N LEU A 113 -9.32 -6.15 -0.46
CA LEU A 113 -8.52 -5.10 0.17
C LEU A 113 -9.36 -4.19 1.09
N ALA A 114 -10.57 -3.81 0.65
CA ALA A 114 -11.51 -3.06 1.48
C ALA A 114 -11.88 -3.85 2.74
N THR A 115 -12.23 -5.14 2.59
CA THR A 115 -12.54 -6.01 3.73
C THR A 115 -11.35 -6.18 4.66
N ALA A 116 -10.12 -6.32 4.14
CA ALA A 116 -8.91 -6.41 4.94
C ALA A 116 -8.68 -5.13 5.75
N SER A 117 -8.89 -3.96 5.11
CA SER A 117 -8.78 -2.65 5.77
C SER A 117 -9.80 -2.47 6.89
N ASP A 118 -11.03 -2.97 6.72
CA ASP A 118 -12.07 -2.91 7.74
C ASP A 118 -11.79 -3.85 8.92
N ARG A 119 -11.08 -4.95 8.70
CA ARG A 119 -10.71 -5.91 9.75
C ARG A 119 -9.50 -5.49 10.59
N ASP A 120 -8.75 -4.51 10.12
CA ASP A 120 -7.54 -4.02 10.79
C ASP A 120 -7.67 -2.57 11.26
N PRO A 121 -7.98 -2.34 12.55
CA PRO A 121 -8.11 -0.98 13.08
C PRO A 121 -6.77 -0.24 13.18
N SER A 122 -5.64 -0.92 13.03
CA SER A 122 -4.31 -0.28 13.06
C SER A 122 -3.94 0.43 11.76
N GLY A 123 -4.61 0.09 10.65
CA GLY A 123 -4.30 0.60 9.32
C GLY A 123 -3.12 -0.08 8.62
N ARG A 124 -2.55 -1.15 9.19
CA ARG A 124 -1.46 -1.93 8.56
C ARG A 124 -1.94 -2.65 7.30
N ALA A 125 -3.15 -3.23 7.35
CA ALA A 125 -3.77 -3.85 6.18
C ALA A 125 -3.97 -2.82 5.06
N LEU A 126 -4.47 -1.63 5.39
CA LEU A 126 -4.62 -0.54 4.44
C LEU A 126 -3.27 -0.13 3.84
N ALA A 127 -2.24 0.09 4.67
CA ALA A 127 -0.91 0.44 4.19
C ALA A 127 -0.35 -0.57 3.18
N LYS A 128 -0.40 -1.86 3.51
CA LYS A 128 0.05 -2.95 2.63
C LYS A 128 -0.79 -3.04 1.34
N GLY A 129 -2.11 -2.88 1.44
CA GLY A 129 -3.01 -2.86 0.28
C GLY A 129 -2.75 -1.70 -0.68
N LEU A 130 -2.52 -0.50 -0.15
CA LEU A 130 -2.16 0.68 -0.93
C LEU A 130 -0.80 0.49 -1.61
N GLN A 131 0.19 -0.03 -0.89
CA GLN A 131 1.50 -0.33 -1.43
C GLN A 131 1.40 -1.32 -2.59
N MET A 132 0.69 -2.43 -2.40
CA MET A 132 0.47 -3.45 -3.44
C MET A 132 -0.15 -2.84 -4.71
N LEU A 133 -1.22 -2.06 -4.57
CA LEU A 133 -1.87 -1.43 -5.74
C LEU A 133 -0.94 -0.46 -6.47
N ARG A 134 -0.09 0.28 -5.74
CA ARG A 134 0.91 1.16 -6.37
C ARG A 134 1.99 0.38 -7.13
N GLU A 135 2.49 -0.71 -6.55
CA GLU A 135 3.45 -1.62 -7.18
C GLU A 135 2.88 -2.23 -8.48
N GLU A 136 1.58 -2.54 -8.48
CA GLU A 136 0.83 -3.02 -9.65
C GLU A 136 0.45 -1.89 -10.64
N ARG A 137 0.95 -0.67 -10.44
CA ARG A 137 0.67 0.49 -11.29
C ARG A 137 -0.80 0.90 -11.32
N LEU A 138 -1.49 0.75 -10.21
CA LEU A 138 -2.90 1.09 -10.00
C LEU A 138 -3.06 2.22 -8.96
N PRO A 139 -2.44 3.40 -9.17
CA PRO A 139 -2.44 4.48 -8.17
C PRO A 139 -3.82 5.12 -7.97
N ASP A 140 -4.70 5.13 -8.97
CA ASP A 140 -6.06 5.65 -8.83
C ASP A 140 -6.92 4.73 -7.94
N GLU A 141 -6.78 3.42 -8.08
CA GLU A 141 -7.42 2.41 -7.24
C GLU A 141 -6.88 2.49 -5.81
N ALA A 142 -5.57 2.63 -5.65
CA ALA A 142 -4.95 2.85 -4.34
C ALA A 142 -5.51 4.12 -3.67
N LEU A 143 -5.60 5.22 -4.41
CA LEU A 143 -6.17 6.46 -3.89
C LEU A 143 -7.63 6.28 -3.50
N GLY A 144 -8.44 5.59 -4.32
CA GLY A 144 -9.85 5.30 -4.03
C GLY A 144 -10.01 4.49 -2.74
N LEU A 145 -9.23 3.43 -2.57
CA LEU A 145 -9.21 2.60 -1.36
C LEU A 145 -8.82 3.43 -0.13
N GLY A 146 -7.74 4.20 -0.23
CA GLY A 146 -7.23 5.01 0.87
C GLY A 146 -8.22 6.08 1.33
N VAL A 147 -8.85 6.79 0.40
CA VAL A 147 -9.88 7.81 0.71
C VAL A 147 -11.06 7.20 1.47
N GLY A 148 -11.45 5.96 1.15
CA GLY A 148 -12.57 5.29 1.80
C GLY A 148 -12.27 4.78 3.22
N HIS A 149 -11.01 4.40 3.49
CA HIS A 149 -10.68 3.66 4.71
C HIS A 149 -9.68 4.35 5.64
N TRP A 150 -8.89 5.33 5.17
CA TRP A 150 -7.87 5.95 6.00
C TRP A 150 -8.44 6.84 7.11
N ARG A 151 -7.93 6.63 8.34
CA ARG A 151 -8.27 7.40 9.54
C ARG A 151 -7.00 7.97 10.16
N PRO A 152 -6.65 9.24 9.90
CA PRO A 152 -5.36 9.82 10.26
C PRO A 152 -5.05 9.85 11.76
N ARG A 153 -6.06 9.78 12.62
CA ARG A 153 -5.89 9.77 14.10
C ARG A 153 -5.67 8.39 14.68
N GLU A 154 -6.05 7.34 13.96
CA GLU A 154 -6.14 5.96 14.47
C GLU A 154 -5.12 5.05 13.81
N HIS A 155 -4.91 5.23 12.50
CA HIS A 155 -4.09 4.36 11.69
C HIS A 155 -2.61 4.70 11.79
N ASP A 156 -1.74 3.71 11.59
CA ASP A 156 -0.31 3.91 11.44
C ASP A 156 -0.01 4.93 10.34
N LEU A 157 1.05 5.71 10.54
CA LEU A 157 1.48 6.75 9.60
C LEU A 157 1.81 6.20 8.21
N GLU A 158 2.18 4.92 8.12
CA GLU A 158 2.49 4.27 6.86
C GLU A 158 1.28 4.25 5.91
N ALA A 159 0.05 4.05 6.42
CA ALA A 159 -1.15 4.15 5.60
C ALA A 159 -1.32 5.55 4.98
N GLY A 160 -1.05 6.59 5.77
CA GLY A 160 -1.06 7.97 5.28
C GLY A 160 0.06 8.27 4.28
N ARG A 161 1.26 7.73 4.49
CA ARG A 161 2.39 7.79 3.53
C ARG A 161 1.97 7.21 2.19
N GLN A 162 1.50 5.96 2.19
CA GLN A 162 1.10 5.26 0.98
C GLN A 162 -0.02 5.99 0.22
N LEU A 163 -0.97 6.60 0.95
CA LEU A 163 -2.05 7.38 0.35
C LEU A 163 -1.55 8.66 -0.33
N VAL A 164 -0.63 9.40 0.30
CA VAL A 164 -0.02 10.59 -0.31
C VAL A 164 0.78 10.20 -1.56
N GLU A 165 1.56 9.13 -1.48
CA GLU A 165 2.34 8.63 -2.61
C GLU A 165 1.44 8.16 -3.77
N ALA A 166 0.34 7.46 -3.49
CA ALA A 166 -0.64 7.09 -4.50
C ALA A 166 -1.23 8.32 -5.22
N ALA A 167 -1.56 9.37 -4.46
CA ALA A 167 -2.06 10.62 -5.03
C ALA A 167 -1.01 11.33 -5.91
N VAL A 168 0.27 11.27 -5.54
CA VAL A 168 1.38 11.80 -6.34
C VAL A 168 1.53 11.01 -7.65
N GLU A 169 1.54 9.69 -7.58
CA GLU A 169 1.68 8.80 -8.73
C GLU A 169 0.48 8.88 -9.69
N ALA A 170 -0.74 9.09 -9.15
CA ALA A 170 -1.93 9.38 -9.95
C ALA A 170 -1.95 10.80 -10.55
N GLY A 171 -0.94 11.63 -10.29
CA GLY A 171 -0.88 13.02 -10.74
C GLY A 171 -1.87 13.97 -10.04
N ARG A 172 -2.51 13.51 -8.95
CA ARG A 172 -3.57 14.24 -8.22
C ARG A 172 -2.99 15.11 -7.11
N LYS A 173 -2.29 16.15 -7.50
CA LYS A 173 -1.49 17.03 -6.63
C LYS A 173 -2.30 17.69 -5.51
N ALA A 174 -3.54 18.09 -5.78
CA ALA A 174 -4.42 18.68 -4.77
C ALA A 174 -4.78 17.66 -3.68
N ASP A 175 -5.02 16.41 -4.08
CA ASP A 175 -5.32 15.32 -3.16
C ASP A 175 -4.08 14.97 -2.33
N ALA A 176 -2.90 14.89 -2.95
CA ALA A 176 -1.65 14.66 -2.25
C ALA A 176 -1.41 15.68 -1.12
N ARG A 177 -1.59 16.99 -1.41
CA ARG A 177 -1.46 18.05 -0.41
C ARG A 177 -2.51 17.92 0.71
N ARG A 178 -3.76 17.66 0.35
CA ARG A 178 -4.84 17.47 1.33
C ARG A 178 -4.55 16.30 2.27
N HIS A 179 -4.08 15.17 1.76
CA HIS A 179 -3.73 14.01 2.58
C HIS A 179 -2.46 14.26 3.41
N LEU A 180 -1.49 14.98 2.86
CA LEU A 180 -0.31 15.43 3.59
C LEU A 180 -0.70 16.32 4.80
N ASP A 181 -1.64 17.25 4.60
CA ASP A 181 -2.13 18.10 5.69
C ASP A 181 -2.89 17.30 6.74
N ALA A 182 -3.68 16.31 6.32
CA ALA A 182 -4.41 15.45 7.23
C ALA A 182 -3.49 14.59 8.14
N LEU A 183 -2.24 14.30 7.73
CA LEU A 183 -1.25 13.65 8.60
C LEU A 183 -1.01 14.40 9.91
N SER A 184 -1.18 15.73 9.95
CA SER A 184 -1.02 16.54 11.16
C SER A 184 -2.05 16.19 12.25
N GLN A 185 -3.10 15.44 11.94
CA GLN A 185 -4.07 14.96 12.92
C GLN A 185 -3.59 13.75 13.71
N HIS A 186 -2.53 13.08 13.28
CA HIS A 186 -1.98 11.93 13.98
C HIS A 186 -1.33 12.35 15.29
N PRO A 187 -1.49 11.55 16.38
CA PRO A 187 -1.01 11.93 17.72
C PRO A 187 0.53 12.00 17.85
N ASP A 188 1.28 11.25 17.03
CA ASP A 188 2.75 11.27 17.05
C ASP A 188 3.30 12.43 16.20
N VAL A 189 3.34 13.62 16.80
CA VAL A 189 3.77 14.84 16.13
C VAL A 189 5.22 14.74 15.61
N GLY A 190 6.11 14.07 16.36
CA GLY A 190 7.52 13.95 15.98
C GLY A 190 7.71 13.15 14.69
N ARG A 191 7.09 11.95 14.61
CA ARG A 191 7.13 11.12 13.40
C ARG A 191 6.42 11.79 12.22
N VAL A 192 5.31 12.50 12.47
CA VAL A 192 4.59 13.27 11.45
C VAL A 192 5.49 14.32 10.82
N GLN A 193 6.24 15.10 11.60
CA GLN A 193 7.12 16.15 11.05
C GLN A 193 8.19 15.58 10.12
N LEU A 194 8.82 14.45 10.49
CA LEU A 194 9.81 13.80 9.66
C LEU A 194 9.20 13.26 8.36
N LEU A 195 8.06 12.60 8.46
CA LEU A 195 7.35 12.07 7.30
C LEU A 195 6.88 13.18 6.35
N ARG A 196 6.33 14.28 6.89
CA ARG A 196 5.91 15.42 6.08
C ARG A 196 7.05 16.01 5.28
N ALA A 197 8.21 16.25 5.92
CA ALA A 197 9.38 16.80 5.23
C ALA A 197 9.85 15.90 4.07
N GLU A 198 9.80 14.59 4.26
CA GLU A 198 10.11 13.62 3.20
C GLU A 198 9.12 13.68 2.04
N LEU A 199 7.81 13.66 2.34
CA LEU A 199 6.75 13.68 1.33
C LEU A 199 6.67 15.01 0.59
N GLU A 200 6.88 16.14 1.28
CA GLU A 200 6.95 17.47 0.65
C GLU A 200 8.07 17.53 -0.39
N ARG A 201 9.23 16.98 -0.06
CA ARG A 201 10.34 16.87 -1.01
C ARG A 201 9.95 16.02 -2.23
N ARG A 202 9.33 14.84 -2.04
CA ARG A 202 8.87 14.00 -3.16
C ARG A 202 7.84 14.70 -4.03
N ILE A 203 6.87 15.39 -3.43
CA ILE A 203 5.89 16.17 -4.18
C ILE A 203 6.58 17.26 -5.00
N ALA A 204 7.57 17.96 -4.43
CA ALA A 204 8.32 18.99 -5.13
C ALA A 204 9.15 18.43 -6.30
N GLU A 205 9.79 17.27 -6.11
CA GLU A 205 10.52 16.56 -7.16
C GLU A 205 9.62 16.18 -8.35
N GLU A 206 8.41 15.64 -8.08
CA GLU A 206 7.45 15.31 -9.12
C GLU A 206 6.88 16.55 -9.82
N LEU A 207 6.69 17.66 -9.09
CA LEU A 207 6.30 18.93 -9.68
C LEU A 207 7.37 19.48 -10.64
N ALA A 208 8.63 19.35 -10.27
CA ALA A 208 9.76 19.77 -11.10
C ALA A 208 9.86 18.97 -12.40
N LYS A 209 9.64 17.64 -12.33
CA LYS A 209 9.64 16.76 -13.52
C LYS A 209 8.53 17.11 -14.52
N THR A 210 7.37 17.55 -14.02
CA THR A 210 6.22 17.91 -14.88
C THR A 210 6.25 19.34 -15.40
N GLY A 211 7.31 20.12 -15.15
CA GLY A 211 7.47 21.50 -15.60
C GLY A 211 6.50 22.51 -14.96
N GLN A 212 5.79 22.13 -13.92
CA GLN A 212 4.92 23.03 -13.16
C GLN A 212 5.71 23.63 -11.98
N ILE A 213 6.17 24.87 -12.13
CA ILE A 213 6.79 25.66 -11.06
C ILE A 213 5.76 25.82 -9.92
N PRO A 214 6.08 25.49 -8.66
CA PRO A 214 5.19 25.75 -7.54
C PRO A 214 4.98 27.26 -7.45
N VAL A 215 3.73 27.71 -7.56
CA VAL A 215 3.36 29.08 -7.16
C VAL A 215 3.47 29.11 -5.64
N VAL A 216 4.55 29.65 -5.14
CA VAL A 216 4.71 29.98 -3.73
C VAL A 216 3.67 31.06 -3.42
N ASP A 217 2.63 30.72 -2.66
CA ASP A 217 1.65 31.68 -2.19
C ASP A 217 2.33 32.57 -1.13
N VAL A 218 2.77 33.76 -1.57
CA VAL A 218 3.50 34.76 -0.74
C VAL A 218 2.55 35.45 0.24
N ARG A 219 1.48 34.83 0.71
CA ARG A 219 0.52 35.45 1.64
C ARG A 219 0.91 35.36 3.11
N ASP A 220 1.87 34.52 3.50
CA ASP A 220 2.25 34.34 4.91
C ASP A 220 3.47 35.17 5.37
N SER A 221 3.91 36.17 4.58
CA SER A 221 5.09 37.00 4.94
C SER A 221 4.72 38.43 5.38
N LYS A 222 3.51 38.68 5.89
CA LYS A 222 3.08 40.04 6.24
C LYS A 222 3.03 40.36 7.74
N ASP A 223 3.48 39.49 8.62
CA ASP A 223 3.43 39.75 10.06
C ASP A 223 4.82 39.86 10.74
N THR A 224 5.86 40.27 10.02
CA THR A 224 7.14 40.53 10.70
C THR A 224 7.86 41.73 10.06
N GLU A 225 7.20 42.89 10.00
CA GLU A 225 7.88 44.18 9.83
C GLU A 225 7.11 45.28 10.56
N ALA A 226 7.34 45.32 11.87
CA ALA A 226 7.09 46.51 12.66
C ALA A 226 8.22 46.59 13.69
N GLU A 227 9.38 47.06 13.28
CA GLU A 227 10.36 47.86 14.07
C GLU A 227 11.67 47.97 13.29
N ALA A 228 11.88 49.08 12.61
CA ALA A 228 13.18 49.82 12.67
C ALA A 228 13.20 50.98 11.69
N GLY A 229 13.16 52.20 12.23
CA GLY A 229 14.17 53.26 11.97
C GLY A 229 14.19 53.93 10.62
N ASP A 230 13.52 55.07 10.54
CA ASP A 230 13.98 56.35 9.97
C ASP A 230 15.42 56.36 9.38
N VAL A 231 15.54 56.38 8.04
CA VAL A 231 16.67 57.04 7.33
C VAL A 231 16.18 57.65 6.02
N ARG A 232 16.48 58.95 5.93
CA ARG A 232 16.21 59.92 4.88
C ARG A 232 16.73 59.56 3.51
N ASP A 233 15.93 59.95 2.52
CA ASP A 233 16.29 60.72 1.32
C ASP A 233 17.42 60.18 0.42
N ILE A 234 17.07 59.65 -0.73
CA ILE A 234 17.80 59.91 -2.02
C ILE A 234 16.81 59.95 -3.15
N ARG A 235 16.81 61.11 -3.81
CA ARG A 235 16.08 61.43 -5.02
C ARG A 235 16.65 60.69 -6.26
N ASP A 236 15.73 60.47 -7.15
CA ASP A 236 15.94 60.57 -8.63
C ASP A 236 16.63 59.40 -9.32
N THR A 237 15.88 58.67 -10.12
CA THR A 237 15.95 58.68 -11.59
C THR A 237 15.10 57.58 -12.21
N GLY A 238 14.18 58.00 -13.11
CA GLY A 238 14.04 57.42 -14.44
C GLY A 238 13.11 56.19 -14.64
N ALA A 239 11.88 56.49 -14.91
CA ALA A 239 11.10 56.11 -16.11
C ALA A 239 11.10 54.65 -16.58
N LEU A 240 9.92 54.09 -16.69
CA LEU A 240 9.20 53.60 -17.89
C LEU A 240 8.22 52.50 -17.43
N ASN A 241 6.98 52.81 -17.24
CA ASN A 241 5.87 52.73 -18.21
C ASN A 241 5.82 51.42 -18.99
N ILE A 242 5.08 50.41 -18.47
CA ILE A 242 4.26 49.49 -19.27
C ILE A 242 3.04 49.08 -18.41
N LEU A 243 2.02 49.93 -18.47
CA LEU A 243 0.65 49.61 -18.10
C LEU A 243 -0.22 49.99 -19.26
N LYS A 244 -0.50 49.07 -20.17
CA LYS A 244 -1.68 49.12 -21.03
C LYS A 244 -1.98 47.75 -21.62
N VAL A 245 -3.31 47.47 -21.53
CA VAL A 245 -4.07 46.54 -22.37
C VAL A 245 -4.41 45.23 -21.68
N PHE A 246 -5.59 45.16 -21.06
CA PHE A 246 -6.70 44.40 -21.58
C PHE A 246 -8.00 44.78 -20.84
N ARG A 247 -8.72 45.70 -21.47
CA ARG A 247 -10.13 45.99 -21.15
C ARG A 247 -10.97 45.15 -22.13
N ARG A 248 -11.79 44.24 -21.63
CA ARG A 248 -12.84 43.60 -22.44
C ARG A 248 -14.09 44.46 -22.44
N PRO A 249 -14.77 44.69 -23.60
CA PRO A 249 -16.10 45.27 -23.63
C PRO A 249 -17.16 44.18 -23.35
N ARG A 250 -18.20 44.61 -22.63
CA ARG A 250 -19.49 43.94 -22.59
C ARG A 250 -20.29 44.25 -23.84
N SER A 251 -20.89 43.24 -24.41
CA SER A 251 -22.21 43.27 -25.03
C SER A 251 -22.81 41.89 -24.92
#